data_83cc46fb42e218bd6dee54d93e7419ca
#
_entry.id   83cc46fb42e218bd6dee54d93e7419ca
#
_cell.length_a   1.000
_cell.length_b   1.000
_cell.length_c   1.000
_cell.angle_alpha   90.00
_cell.angle_beta   90.00
_cell.angle_gamma   90.00
#
_symmetry.space_group_name_H-M   'P 1'
#
loop_
_entity.id
_entity.type
_entity.pdbx_description
1 polymer ?
#
loop_
_entity_poly.entity_id
_entity_poly.type
_entity_poly.pdbx_seq_one_letter_code
_entity_poly.pdbx_strand_id
1 'polypeptide(L)'
;FTGLGDALIMLGLRYDTPEARAKATEISAFMRDRAYLASVELAKERGAFPLFNADLYLSGGNFASRLPAEIKEQIRKHGIRNSHLLSIAPTGTISLAFADNASNGIEPPFSWTYTRKKRMTDGTHKQYSVEDYAWRLYKYLGGDMARLPPYFVTALEISAQAHEEMVAAVAPY
;
A
#
# COMPACT_ATOMS: atom_id res chain seq x y z
N PHE A 1 -1.36 -2.42 -2.63
CA PHE A 1 -0.91 -1.04 -2.79
C PHE A 1 0.57 -0.90 -2.40
N THR A 2 1.19 0.26 -2.69
CA THR A 2 2.63 0.51 -2.58
C THR A 2 2.87 1.84 -1.88
N GLY A 3 3.98 1.97 -1.14
CA GLY A 3 4.46 3.26 -0.64
C GLY A 3 3.88 3.69 0.71
N LEU A 4 3.29 2.80 1.50
CA LEU A 4 2.79 3.16 2.83
C LEU A 4 3.91 3.64 3.76
N GLY A 5 5.07 2.95 3.74
CA GLY A 5 6.23 3.33 4.53
C GLY A 5 6.67 4.77 4.26
N ASP A 6 6.85 5.11 2.99
CA ASP A 6 7.21 6.47 2.55
C ASP A 6 6.13 7.49 2.90
N ALA A 7 4.87 7.14 2.71
CA ALA A 7 3.77 8.04 3.08
C ALA A 7 3.79 8.41 4.57
N LEU A 8 4.08 7.45 5.44
CA LEU A 8 4.23 7.70 6.88
C LEU A 8 5.43 8.60 7.17
N ILE A 9 6.58 8.35 6.53
CA ILE A 9 7.76 9.22 6.64
C ILE A 9 7.42 10.66 6.21
N MET A 10 6.76 10.82 5.07
CA MET A 10 6.37 12.15 4.55
C MET A 10 5.37 12.86 5.44
N LEU A 11 4.58 12.12 6.22
CA LEU A 11 3.69 12.65 7.26
C LEU A 11 4.39 12.90 8.61
N GLY A 12 5.69 12.62 8.71
CA GLY A 12 6.45 12.76 9.95
C GLY A 12 6.12 11.71 11.01
N LEU A 13 5.56 10.57 10.61
CA LEU A 13 5.15 9.49 11.49
C LEU A 13 6.17 8.36 11.48
N ARG A 14 6.71 8.04 12.63
CA ARG A 14 7.61 6.89 12.76
C ARG A 14 6.80 5.59 12.68
N TYR A 15 7.20 4.70 11.81
CA TYR A 15 6.45 3.50 11.42
C TYR A 15 6.02 2.59 12.58
N ASP A 16 6.90 2.39 13.57
CA ASP A 16 6.70 1.48 14.71
C ASP A 16 5.92 2.13 15.88
N THR A 17 5.20 3.23 15.63
CA THR A 17 4.39 3.93 16.64
C THR A 17 2.89 3.66 16.50
N PRO A 18 2.12 3.78 17.60
CA PRO A 18 0.66 3.69 17.55
C PRO A 18 0.02 4.71 16.61
N GLU A 19 0.58 5.92 16.52
CA GLU A 19 0.09 7.00 15.65
C GLU A 19 0.24 6.64 14.17
N ALA A 20 1.36 6.02 13.79
CA ALA A 20 1.58 5.54 12.44
C ALA A 20 0.59 4.43 12.08
N ARG A 21 0.36 3.47 12.98
CA ARG A 21 -0.64 2.41 12.79
C ARG A 21 -2.06 2.95 12.66
N ALA A 22 -2.43 3.93 13.49
CA ALA A 22 -3.73 4.61 13.37
C ALA A 22 -3.90 5.30 12.01
N LYS A 23 -2.85 5.99 11.52
CA LYS A 23 -2.87 6.60 10.19
C LYS A 23 -2.93 5.57 9.07
N ALA A 24 -2.19 4.47 9.17
CA ALA A 24 -2.24 3.37 8.21
C ALA A 24 -3.65 2.73 8.15
N THR A 25 -4.30 2.57 9.29
CA THR A 25 -5.69 2.12 9.40
C THR A 25 -6.65 3.08 8.67
N GLU A 26 -6.51 4.39 8.91
CA GLU A 26 -7.33 5.42 8.25
C GLU A 26 -7.17 5.38 6.72
N ILE A 27 -5.93 5.31 6.24
CA ILE A 27 -5.60 5.22 4.82
C ILE A 27 -6.21 3.95 4.21
N SER A 28 -6.05 2.80 4.87
CA SER A 28 -6.54 1.52 4.37
C SER A 28 -8.06 1.46 4.32
N ALA A 29 -8.74 1.96 5.36
CA ALA A 29 -10.19 2.06 5.39
C ALA A 29 -10.72 2.95 4.26
N PHE A 30 -10.10 4.12 4.06
CA PHE A 30 -10.47 5.03 2.98
C PHE A 30 -10.28 4.38 1.59
N MET A 31 -9.13 3.75 1.36
CA MET A 31 -8.85 3.05 0.09
C MET A 31 -9.84 1.93 -0.17
N ARG A 32 -10.15 1.10 0.84
CA ARG A 32 -11.17 0.06 0.75
C ARG A 32 -12.50 0.64 0.29
N ASP A 33 -13.01 1.62 1.01
CA ASP A 33 -14.33 2.17 0.75
C ASP A 33 -14.42 2.77 -0.66
N ARG A 34 -13.40 3.52 -1.08
CA ARG A 34 -13.35 4.11 -2.41
C ARG A 34 -13.19 3.09 -3.52
N ALA A 35 -12.37 2.06 -3.34
CA ALA A 35 -12.19 1.00 -4.32
C ALA A 35 -13.48 0.19 -4.52
N TYR A 36 -14.18 -0.15 -3.44
CA TYR A 36 -15.44 -0.89 -3.53
C TYR A 36 -16.53 -0.07 -4.19
N LEU A 37 -16.70 1.21 -3.82
CA LEU A 37 -17.67 2.09 -4.48
C LEU A 37 -17.33 2.29 -5.96
N ALA A 38 -16.08 2.50 -6.32
CA ALA A 38 -15.65 2.61 -7.71
C ALA A 38 -15.97 1.34 -8.52
N SER A 39 -15.78 0.16 -7.92
CA SER A 39 -16.13 -1.11 -8.57
C SER A 39 -17.64 -1.31 -8.72
N VAL A 40 -18.46 -0.74 -7.84
CA VAL A 40 -19.91 -0.65 -8.01
C VAL A 40 -20.26 0.27 -9.20
N GLU A 41 -19.64 1.44 -9.33
CA GLU A 41 -19.88 2.31 -10.49
C GLU A 41 -19.49 1.61 -11.80
N LEU A 42 -18.37 0.91 -11.83
CA LEU A 42 -17.99 0.08 -12.99
C LEU A 42 -19.02 -1.03 -13.28
N ALA A 43 -19.65 -1.59 -12.25
CA ALA A 43 -20.70 -2.60 -12.44
C ALA A 43 -21.97 -1.99 -13.07
N LYS A 44 -22.31 -0.74 -12.77
CA LYS A 44 -23.42 -0.03 -13.43
C LYS A 44 -23.17 0.15 -14.93
N GLU A 45 -21.91 0.37 -15.33
CA GLU A 45 -21.54 0.56 -16.74
C GLU A 45 -21.36 -0.76 -17.50
N ARG A 46 -20.78 -1.78 -16.88
CA ARG A 46 -20.26 -2.99 -17.55
C ARG A 46 -20.83 -4.29 -17.04
N GLY A 47 -21.79 -4.23 -16.11
CA GLY A 47 -22.31 -5.38 -15.39
C GLY A 47 -21.39 -5.88 -14.29
N ALA A 48 -21.94 -6.65 -13.36
CA ALA A 48 -21.18 -7.32 -12.32
C ALA A 48 -20.24 -8.40 -12.90
N PHE A 49 -19.31 -8.91 -12.10
CA PHE A 49 -18.49 -10.05 -12.54
C PHE A 49 -19.36 -11.30 -12.75
N PRO A 50 -18.98 -12.21 -13.68
CA PRO A 50 -19.90 -13.25 -14.22
C PRO A 50 -20.53 -14.18 -13.19
N LEU A 51 -19.82 -14.50 -12.10
CA LEU A 51 -20.33 -15.38 -11.04
C LEU A 51 -20.85 -14.62 -9.81
N PHE A 52 -21.16 -13.33 -9.97
CA PHE A 52 -21.64 -12.52 -8.85
C PHE A 52 -23.01 -13.02 -8.36
N ASN A 53 -23.08 -13.27 -7.06
CA ASN A 53 -24.30 -13.50 -6.32
C ASN A 53 -24.23 -12.67 -5.03
N ALA A 54 -25.14 -11.72 -4.87
CA ALA A 54 -25.10 -10.76 -3.76
C ALA A 54 -25.17 -11.44 -2.37
N ASP A 55 -26.01 -12.46 -2.23
CA ASP A 55 -26.19 -13.13 -0.95
C ASP A 55 -24.94 -13.93 -0.55
N LEU A 56 -24.36 -14.65 -1.50
CA LEU A 56 -23.09 -15.37 -1.27
C LEU A 56 -21.91 -14.42 -1.04
N TYR A 57 -21.85 -13.34 -1.79
CA TYR A 57 -20.75 -12.38 -1.72
C TYR A 57 -20.73 -11.59 -0.41
N LEU A 58 -21.91 -11.26 0.14
CA LEU A 58 -22.06 -10.40 1.33
C LEU A 58 -22.37 -11.18 2.62
N SER A 59 -22.29 -12.51 2.61
CA SER A 59 -22.63 -13.37 3.76
C SER A 59 -21.41 -14.20 4.22
N GLY A 60 -21.63 -15.07 5.21
CA GLY A 60 -20.71 -16.14 5.56
C GLY A 60 -19.41 -15.74 6.26
N GLY A 61 -19.29 -14.51 6.78
CA GLY A 61 -18.09 -14.07 7.50
C GLY A 61 -16.88 -13.78 6.62
N ASN A 62 -17.05 -13.75 5.29
CA ASN A 62 -16.02 -13.34 4.36
C ASN A 62 -15.70 -11.84 4.48
N PHE A 63 -14.68 -11.36 3.75
CA PHE A 63 -14.26 -9.95 3.79
C PHE A 63 -15.42 -9.00 3.47
N ALA A 64 -16.16 -9.25 2.40
CA ALA A 64 -17.22 -8.36 1.94
C ALA A 64 -18.40 -8.26 2.92
N SER A 65 -18.61 -9.27 3.77
CA SER A 65 -19.63 -9.23 4.82
C SER A 65 -19.37 -8.15 5.88
N ARG A 66 -18.10 -7.75 6.05
CA ARG A 66 -17.65 -6.74 7.03
C ARG A 66 -17.61 -5.31 6.46
N LEU A 67 -17.92 -5.12 5.18
CA LEU A 67 -18.00 -3.79 4.56
C LEU A 67 -19.07 -2.92 5.24
N PRO A 68 -18.92 -1.58 5.24
CA PRO A 68 -19.94 -0.66 5.68
C PRO A 68 -21.32 -0.95 5.07
N ALA A 69 -22.38 -0.74 5.85
CA ALA A 69 -23.74 -1.09 5.44
C ALA A 69 -24.15 -0.44 4.13
N GLU A 70 -23.82 0.84 3.96
CA GLU A 70 -24.10 1.61 2.74
C GLU A 70 -23.39 1.05 1.49
N ILE A 71 -22.15 0.57 1.64
CA ILE A 71 -21.42 -0.07 0.53
C ILE A 71 -22.07 -1.42 0.18
N LYS A 72 -22.45 -2.21 1.19
CA LYS A 72 -23.16 -3.47 0.98
C LYS A 72 -24.51 -3.27 0.28
N GLU A 73 -25.21 -2.21 0.62
CA GLU A 73 -26.47 -1.84 -0.04
C GLU A 73 -26.24 -1.50 -1.54
N GLN A 74 -25.22 -0.70 -1.84
CA GLN A 74 -24.86 -0.39 -3.23
C GLN A 74 -24.47 -1.65 -4.02
N ILE A 75 -23.72 -2.56 -3.40
CA ILE A 75 -23.37 -3.85 -4.02
C ILE A 75 -24.60 -4.72 -4.27
N ARG A 76 -25.58 -4.79 -3.34
CA ARG A 76 -26.82 -5.53 -3.56
C ARG A 76 -27.62 -4.97 -4.73
N LYS A 77 -27.70 -3.65 -4.81
CA LYS A 77 -28.54 -2.96 -5.80
C LYS A 77 -27.94 -3.00 -7.21
N HIS A 78 -26.64 -2.86 -7.33
CA HIS A 78 -25.97 -2.64 -8.63
C HIS A 78 -24.97 -3.72 -9.02
N GLY A 79 -24.67 -4.64 -8.10
CA GLY A 79 -23.57 -5.57 -8.27
C GLY A 79 -22.19 -4.95 -8.02
N ILE A 80 -21.14 -5.71 -8.24
CA ILE A 80 -19.75 -5.26 -8.17
C ILE A 80 -18.97 -5.83 -9.37
N ARG A 81 -18.14 -5.00 -10.00
CA ARG A 81 -17.41 -5.41 -11.21
C ARG A 81 -16.25 -6.33 -10.93
N ASN A 82 -15.53 -6.12 -9.85
CA ASN A 82 -14.32 -6.85 -9.47
C ASN A 82 -14.61 -7.69 -8.22
N SER A 83 -14.31 -8.98 -8.27
CA SER A 83 -14.48 -9.89 -7.12
C SER A 83 -13.46 -9.61 -6.00
N HIS A 84 -12.24 -9.17 -6.37
CA HIS A 84 -11.13 -8.81 -5.47
C HIS A 84 -10.58 -7.46 -5.90
N LEU A 85 -10.24 -6.59 -4.95
CA LEU A 85 -9.87 -5.21 -5.24
C LEU A 85 -8.51 -4.81 -4.68
N LEU A 86 -8.23 -5.10 -3.42
CA LEU A 86 -7.01 -4.69 -2.76
C LEU A 86 -6.20 -5.90 -2.29
N SER A 87 -4.90 -5.75 -2.26
CA SER A 87 -3.99 -6.73 -1.69
C SER A 87 -2.78 -6.07 -1.05
N ILE A 88 -2.24 -6.72 -0.04
CA ILE A 88 -0.92 -6.42 0.52
C ILE A 88 0.06 -7.35 -0.19
N ALA A 89 0.95 -6.78 -1.00
CA ALA A 89 1.93 -7.53 -1.78
C ALA A 89 3.28 -6.81 -1.73
N PRO A 90 4.41 -7.51 -1.97
CA PRO A 90 5.74 -6.88 -1.92
C PRO A 90 5.95 -5.73 -2.90
N THR A 91 5.27 -5.71 -4.04
CA THR A 91 5.26 -4.63 -5.04
C THR A 91 6.63 -4.08 -5.49
N GLY A 92 7.71 -4.87 -5.36
CA GLY A 92 9.07 -4.41 -5.65
C GLY A 92 9.26 -3.92 -7.08
N THR A 93 8.77 -4.67 -8.08
CA THR A 93 8.86 -4.25 -9.48
C THR A 93 7.99 -3.03 -9.76
N ILE A 94 6.80 -2.95 -9.15
CA ILE A 94 5.88 -1.81 -9.30
C ILE A 94 6.50 -0.55 -8.73
N SER A 95 7.10 -0.63 -7.53
CA SER A 95 7.82 0.47 -6.90
C SER A 95 8.89 1.05 -7.84
N LEU A 96 9.71 0.19 -8.43
CA LEU A 96 10.82 0.60 -9.30
C LEU A 96 10.37 1.13 -10.66
N ALA A 97 9.29 0.57 -11.22
CA ALA A 97 8.88 0.88 -12.59
C ALA A 97 7.87 2.03 -12.67
N PHE A 98 7.03 2.20 -11.66
CA PHE A 98 5.87 3.10 -11.73
C PHE A 98 5.72 4.03 -10.53
N ALA A 99 6.37 3.75 -9.40
CA ALA A 99 6.20 4.49 -8.16
C ALA A 99 7.48 5.24 -7.73
N ASP A 100 8.34 5.56 -8.69
CA ASP A 100 9.55 6.38 -8.51
C ASP A 100 10.42 5.92 -7.32
N ASN A 101 10.52 4.60 -7.16
CA ASN A 101 11.23 3.93 -6.08
C ASN A 101 10.71 4.27 -4.66
N ALA A 102 9.39 4.43 -4.50
CA ALA A 102 8.75 4.47 -3.19
C ALA A 102 8.94 3.15 -2.45
N SER A 103 8.74 3.15 -1.13
CA SER A 103 8.77 1.93 -0.32
C SER A 103 7.84 0.86 -0.91
N ASN A 104 8.23 -0.39 -0.80
CA ASN A 104 7.43 -1.52 -1.27
C ASN A 104 6.18 -1.67 -0.39
N GLY A 105 5.18 -2.40 -0.85
CA GLY A 105 3.98 -2.77 -0.08
C GLY A 105 3.59 -1.81 1.06
N ILE A 106 3.57 -2.35 2.27
CA ILE A 106 3.25 -1.58 3.48
C ILE A 106 4.45 -1.38 4.42
N GLU A 107 5.60 -2.01 4.11
CA GLU A 107 6.82 -1.90 4.93
C GLU A 107 7.61 -0.61 4.64
N PRO A 108 8.47 -0.17 5.56
CA PRO A 108 9.44 0.88 5.29
C PRO A 108 10.47 0.43 4.25
N PRO A 109 11.22 1.36 3.61
CA PRO A 109 12.31 0.96 2.73
C PRO A 109 13.37 0.16 3.46
N PHE A 110 14.03 -0.76 2.76
CA PHE A 110 15.13 -1.55 3.31
C PHE A 110 16.43 -0.76 3.43
N SER A 111 16.58 0.25 2.61
CA SER A 111 17.74 1.14 2.58
C SER A 111 17.36 2.44 1.89
N TRP A 112 17.94 3.55 2.34
CA TRP A 112 17.74 4.86 1.71
C TRP A 112 18.39 4.96 0.34
N THR A 113 19.51 4.30 0.17
CA THR A 113 20.25 4.24 -1.08
C THR A 113 20.83 2.84 -1.30
N TYR A 114 20.82 2.37 -2.53
CA TYR A 114 21.44 1.10 -2.89
C TYR A 114 21.85 1.07 -4.37
N THR A 115 22.71 0.11 -4.72
CA THR A 115 23.14 -0.10 -6.10
C THR A 115 22.39 -1.30 -6.70
N ARG A 116 21.72 -1.07 -7.81
CA ARG A 116 21.05 -2.12 -8.58
C ARG A 116 21.91 -2.53 -9.78
N LYS A 117 22.16 -3.81 -9.93
CA LYS A 117 22.81 -4.39 -11.12
C LYS A 117 21.74 -4.88 -12.09
N LYS A 118 21.76 -4.37 -13.31
CA LYS A 118 20.86 -4.81 -14.38
C LYS A 118 21.69 -5.54 -15.44
N ARG A 119 21.27 -6.76 -15.81
CA ARG A 119 21.84 -7.47 -16.95
C ARG A 119 21.33 -6.82 -18.23
N MET A 120 22.23 -6.48 -19.11
CA MET A 120 21.95 -5.92 -20.43
C MET A 120 21.77 -7.01 -21.47
N THR A 121 21.23 -6.66 -22.63
CA THR A 121 21.00 -7.59 -23.76
C THR A 121 22.28 -8.21 -24.32
N ASP A 122 23.40 -7.51 -24.19
CA ASP A 122 24.74 -7.98 -24.59
C ASP A 122 25.43 -8.89 -23.55
N GLY A 123 24.71 -9.21 -22.44
CA GLY A 123 25.24 -10.05 -21.37
C GLY A 123 26.04 -9.29 -20.30
N THR A 124 26.37 -8.01 -20.51
CA THR A 124 27.07 -7.18 -19.52
C THR A 124 26.14 -6.78 -18.40
N HIS A 125 26.71 -6.23 -17.31
CA HIS A 125 25.94 -5.70 -16.19
C HIS A 125 26.18 -4.20 -16.05
N LYS A 126 25.09 -3.43 -16.00
CA LYS A 126 25.11 -2.01 -15.68
C LYS A 126 24.66 -1.77 -14.25
N GLN A 127 25.36 -0.91 -13.53
CA GLN A 127 25.01 -0.52 -12.17
C GLN A 127 24.27 0.82 -12.19
N TYR A 128 23.23 0.91 -11.36
CA TYR A 128 22.43 2.10 -11.15
C TYR A 128 22.37 2.40 -9.65
N SER A 129 22.67 3.63 -9.27
CA SER A 129 22.35 4.11 -7.93
C SER A 129 20.86 4.37 -7.85
N VAL A 130 20.23 3.87 -6.81
CA VAL A 130 18.79 4.01 -6.56
C VAL A 130 18.62 4.64 -5.19
N GLU A 131 17.78 5.65 -5.11
CA GLU A 131 17.45 6.37 -3.89
C GLU A 131 15.96 6.15 -3.56
N ASP A 132 15.65 5.95 -2.30
CA ASP A 132 14.28 5.90 -1.80
C ASP A 132 13.54 7.22 -2.07
N TYR A 133 12.24 7.16 -2.34
CA TYR A 133 11.48 8.34 -2.73
C TYR A 133 11.38 9.37 -1.59
N ALA A 134 10.99 8.95 -0.39
CA ALA A 134 10.84 9.87 0.75
C ALA A 134 12.18 10.50 1.15
N TRP A 135 13.27 9.70 1.12
CA TRP A 135 14.62 10.17 1.40
C TRP A 135 15.08 11.22 0.37
N ARG A 136 14.85 10.97 -0.91
CA ARG A 136 15.18 11.88 -2.01
C ARG A 136 14.36 13.17 -1.95
N LEU A 137 13.05 13.06 -1.64
CA LEU A 137 12.18 14.22 -1.47
C LEU A 137 12.64 15.10 -0.29
N TYR A 138 12.96 14.48 0.86
CA TYR A 138 13.48 15.21 2.01
C TYR A 138 14.78 15.96 1.70
N LYS A 139 15.70 15.31 0.97
CA LYS A 139 16.93 15.92 0.46
C LYS A 139 16.63 17.10 -0.47
N TYR A 140 15.71 16.94 -1.40
CA TYR A 140 15.30 17.98 -2.35
C TYR A 140 14.69 19.20 -1.65
N LEU A 141 13.97 19.01 -0.59
CA LEU A 141 13.36 20.07 0.24
C LEU A 141 14.37 20.75 1.16
N GLY A 142 15.65 20.40 1.12
CA GLY A 142 16.71 21.01 1.93
C GLY A 142 16.84 20.43 3.32
N GLY A 143 16.35 19.21 3.54
CA GLY A 143 16.49 18.50 4.81
C GLY A 143 17.95 18.20 5.18
N ASP A 144 18.24 18.13 6.47
CA ASP A 144 19.58 17.77 6.98
C ASP A 144 19.87 16.28 6.77
N MET A 145 20.62 15.95 5.73
CA MET A 145 20.98 14.57 5.40
C MET A 145 22.01 13.94 6.34
N ALA A 146 22.70 14.75 7.16
CA ALA A 146 23.61 14.26 8.18
C ALA A 146 22.88 13.86 9.47
N ARG A 147 21.68 14.39 9.68
CA ARG A 147 20.83 14.10 10.83
C ARG A 147 19.39 13.94 10.39
N LEU A 148 19.05 12.75 9.92
CA LEU A 148 17.66 12.42 9.57
C LEU A 148 16.75 12.49 10.81
N PRO A 149 15.51 12.99 10.65
CA PRO A 149 14.51 12.96 11.72
C PRO A 149 14.21 11.54 12.21
N PRO A 150 13.75 11.35 13.45
CA PRO A 150 13.52 10.03 14.04
C PRO A 150 12.48 9.16 13.30
N TYR A 151 11.65 9.77 12.47
CA TYR A 151 10.67 9.05 11.67
C TYR A 151 11.25 8.42 10.40
N PHE A 152 12.49 8.74 10.03
CA PHE A 152 13.24 7.99 9.03
C PHE A 152 13.77 6.71 9.63
N VAL A 153 13.06 5.62 9.43
CA VAL A 153 13.40 4.29 9.91
C VAL A 153 13.27 3.29 8.77
N THR A 154 14.26 2.42 8.63
CA THR A 154 14.25 1.33 7.65
C THR A 154 13.57 0.09 8.22
N ALA A 155 13.15 -0.83 7.34
CA ALA A 155 12.55 -2.10 7.73
C ALA A 155 13.46 -2.95 8.63
N LEU A 156 14.78 -2.79 8.55
CA LEU A 156 15.74 -3.54 9.33
C LEU A 156 16.01 -2.96 10.72
N GLU A 157 15.54 -1.74 10.99
CA GLU A 157 15.74 -1.05 12.28
C GLU A 157 14.56 -1.22 13.24
N ILE A 158 13.46 -1.81 12.78
CA ILE A 158 12.26 -2.05 13.58
C ILE A 158 12.13 -3.53 13.96
N SER A 159 11.39 -3.81 15.03
CA SER A 159 11.19 -5.17 15.51
C SER A 159 10.22 -5.96 14.63
N ALA A 160 10.31 -7.29 14.65
CA ALA A 160 9.32 -8.16 14.01
C ALA A 160 7.91 -7.89 14.52
N GLN A 161 7.75 -7.63 15.82
CA GLN A 161 6.46 -7.27 16.42
C GLN A 161 5.87 -6.00 15.78
N ALA A 162 6.69 -4.97 15.50
CA ALA A 162 6.20 -3.74 14.87
C ALA A 162 5.69 -3.98 13.45
N HIS A 163 6.34 -4.89 12.69
CA HIS A 163 5.84 -5.33 11.39
C HIS A 163 4.49 -6.05 11.52
N GLU A 164 4.37 -7.00 12.46
CA GLU A 164 3.13 -7.74 12.70
C GLU A 164 1.98 -6.81 13.12
N GLU A 165 2.24 -5.87 14.01
CA GLU A 165 1.25 -4.88 14.45
C GLU A 165 0.76 -3.98 13.31
N MET A 166 1.64 -3.59 12.37
CA MET A 166 1.24 -2.83 11.20
C MET A 166 0.38 -3.68 10.25
N VAL A 167 0.75 -4.94 10.02
CA VAL A 167 -0.08 -5.87 9.22
C VAL A 167 -1.45 -6.04 9.88
N ALA A 168 -1.50 -6.25 11.19
CA ALA A 168 -2.76 -6.38 11.94
C ALA A 168 -3.64 -5.12 11.85
N ALA A 169 -3.02 -3.93 11.75
CA ALA A 169 -3.74 -2.67 11.60
C ALA A 169 -4.33 -2.48 10.19
N VAL A 170 -3.66 -2.97 9.15
CA VAL A 170 -4.02 -2.75 7.74
C VAL A 170 -4.89 -3.87 7.16
N ALA A 171 -4.60 -5.13 7.50
CA ALA A 171 -5.24 -6.31 6.91
C ALA A 171 -6.77 -6.41 7.06
N PRO A 172 -7.43 -5.82 8.08
CA PRO A 172 -8.88 -5.81 8.18
C PRO A 172 -9.60 -5.02 7.06
N TYR A 173 -8.88 -4.20 6.32
CA TYR A 173 -9.39 -3.28 5.30
C TYR A 173 -8.90 -3.66 3.91
#